data_83c73d573318eab13e9e6811dbe93da0
#
_entry.id   83c73d573318eab13e9e6811dbe93da0
#
_cell.length_a   1.000
_cell.length_b   1.000
_cell.length_c   1.000
_cell.angle_alpha   90.00
_cell.angle_beta   90.00
_cell.angle_gamma   90.00
#
_symmetry.space_group_name_H-M   'P 1'
#
loop_
_entity.id
_entity.type
_entity.pdbx_description
1 polymer ?
#
loop_
_entity_poly.entity_id
_entity_poly.type
_entity_poly.pdbx_seq_one_letter_code
_entity_poly.pdbx_strand_id
1 'polypeptide(L)'
;NSIDEALAGYCDTITVEINKDGSCSVTDNGRGIPTGIHKTEKKSAVELVLTKLHAGGKFGGGGYKISGGLHGVGLSVVNALSEWLEVDVWQDGKHFKQIYNRGVPQRDLAVVGEADHTGTKVTFMPDDEIFETTTFDFDVIKGRLRELAFLNKGIVIMAIDHRNDTEEKLHYEGGIVEFVEQMNKNKEVVFPKPIYIDTSTNNCEVEVAFQYNDSYNEIIHAYANNINTEEGGTHLEGFRKALTKVVNDYGHKLKILKENDKLSSDDVREGLTAVVSVKLSDPQFEGQTKTKLGNSYMLGVVNKAVTEGFSTYLEENPKDARELILKSITAQK
;
A
#
# COMPACT_ATOMS: atom_id res chain seq x y z
N ASN A 1 -3.30 -0.29 -10.13
CA ASN A 1 -2.59 -0.95 -11.24
C ASN A 1 -1.15 -0.46 -11.37
N SER A 2 -0.93 0.85 -11.33
CA SER A 2 0.43 1.41 -11.41
C SER A 2 1.32 0.99 -10.23
N ILE A 3 0.77 0.90 -9.04
CA ILE A 3 1.48 0.37 -7.86
C ILE A 3 1.81 -1.11 -8.05
N ASP A 4 0.92 -1.91 -8.64
CA ASP A 4 1.20 -3.31 -8.94
C ASP A 4 2.34 -3.45 -9.97
N GLU A 5 2.43 -2.56 -10.95
CA GLU A 5 3.59 -2.47 -11.86
C GLU A 5 4.88 -2.13 -11.11
N ALA A 6 4.81 -1.22 -10.13
CA ALA A 6 5.95 -0.89 -9.28
C ALA A 6 6.38 -2.07 -8.40
N LEU A 7 5.44 -2.79 -7.81
CA LEU A 7 5.73 -4.01 -7.04
C LEU A 7 6.40 -5.09 -7.87
N ALA A 8 6.02 -5.21 -9.15
CA ALA A 8 6.63 -6.14 -10.07
C ALA A 8 8.02 -5.68 -10.58
N GLY A 9 8.46 -4.47 -10.26
CA GLY A 9 9.76 -3.93 -10.62
C GLY A 9 9.82 -3.21 -11.97
N TYR A 10 8.67 -2.94 -12.59
CA TYR A 10 8.62 -2.35 -13.94
C TYR A 10 8.30 -0.86 -13.96
N CYS A 11 7.94 -0.27 -12.83
CA CYS A 11 7.55 1.13 -12.72
C CYS A 11 8.25 1.78 -11.53
N ASP A 12 8.82 2.96 -11.73
CA ASP A 12 9.45 3.75 -10.67
C ASP A 12 8.83 5.14 -10.50
N THR A 13 8.00 5.57 -11.43
CA THR A 13 7.38 6.91 -11.41
C THR A 13 5.91 6.84 -11.78
N ILE A 14 5.09 7.43 -10.92
CA ILE A 14 3.64 7.54 -11.10
C ILE A 14 3.26 9.01 -10.96
N THR A 15 2.46 9.51 -11.90
CA THR A 15 1.92 10.88 -11.85
C THR A 15 0.41 10.83 -11.75
N VAL A 16 -0.13 11.49 -10.73
CA VAL A 16 -1.59 11.63 -10.53
C VAL A 16 -1.95 13.10 -10.67
N GLU A 17 -2.84 13.40 -11.59
CA GLU A 17 -3.22 14.76 -11.92
C GLU A 17 -4.72 14.96 -11.80
N ILE A 18 -5.15 16.02 -11.11
CA ILE A 18 -6.52 16.51 -11.19
C ILE A 18 -6.50 17.63 -12.22
N ASN A 19 -7.21 17.43 -13.31
CA ASN A 19 -7.21 18.34 -14.45
C ASN A 19 -8.18 19.51 -14.22
N LYS A 20 -8.03 20.59 -15.00
CA LYS A 20 -8.87 21.79 -14.89
C LYS A 20 -10.35 21.52 -15.13
N ASP A 21 -10.66 20.53 -15.97
CA ASP A 21 -12.04 20.10 -16.25
C ASP A 21 -12.65 19.22 -15.13
N GLY A 22 -11.88 18.90 -14.11
CA GLY A 22 -12.30 18.02 -13.01
C GLY A 22 -12.03 16.53 -13.24
N SER A 23 -11.47 16.16 -14.39
CA SER A 23 -11.05 14.77 -14.65
C SER A 23 -9.77 14.43 -13.87
N CYS A 24 -9.49 13.14 -13.73
CA CYS A 24 -8.28 12.62 -13.09
C CYS A 24 -7.46 11.81 -14.09
N SER A 25 -6.16 12.03 -14.12
CA SER A 25 -5.22 11.25 -14.91
C SER A 25 -4.24 10.51 -14.00
N VAL A 26 -3.99 9.24 -14.30
CA VAL A 26 -2.95 8.45 -13.64
C VAL A 26 -2.01 7.93 -14.73
N THR A 27 -0.76 8.33 -14.64
CA THR A 27 0.29 7.96 -15.61
C THR A 27 1.38 7.19 -14.91
N ASP A 28 1.81 6.07 -15.49
CA ASP A 28 2.96 5.32 -15.02
C ASP A 28 3.96 5.05 -16.15
N ASN A 29 5.18 4.72 -15.78
CA ASN A 29 6.24 4.34 -16.72
C ASN A 29 6.49 2.83 -16.73
N GLY A 30 5.46 2.04 -16.45
CA GLY A 30 5.52 0.58 -16.51
C GLY A 30 5.60 0.04 -17.93
N ARG A 31 5.31 -1.25 -18.07
CA ARG A 31 5.38 -1.95 -19.38
C ARG A 31 4.31 -1.50 -20.37
N GLY A 32 3.25 -0.91 -19.89
CA GLY A 32 2.02 -0.66 -20.65
C GLY A 32 1.07 -1.86 -20.60
N ILE A 33 -0.22 -1.59 -20.62
CA ILE A 33 -1.23 -2.63 -20.74
C ILE A 33 -1.05 -3.34 -22.10
N PRO A 34 -1.08 -4.68 -22.18
CA PRO A 34 -0.90 -5.39 -23.43
C PRO A 34 -1.88 -4.93 -24.51
N THR A 35 -1.40 -4.74 -25.74
CA THR A 35 -2.16 -4.19 -26.87
C THR A 35 -2.56 -5.24 -27.89
N GLY A 36 -2.09 -6.48 -27.75
CA GLY A 36 -2.35 -7.56 -28.68
C GLY A 36 -3.82 -7.93 -28.79
N ILE A 37 -4.21 -8.44 -29.94
CA ILE A 37 -5.58 -8.90 -30.21
C ILE A 37 -5.80 -10.29 -29.61
N HIS A 38 -6.84 -10.43 -28.79
CA HIS A 38 -7.22 -11.71 -28.21
C HIS A 38 -7.77 -12.66 -29.29
N LYS A 39 -7.27 -13.89 -29.32
CA LYS A 39 -7.61 -14.88 -30.39
C LYS A 39 -9.09 -15.22 -30.46
N THR A 40 -9.75 -15.39 -29.33
CA THR A 40 -11.16 -15.78 -29.24
C THR A 40 -12.10 -14.59 -29.31
N GLU A 41 -11.79 -13.53 -28.51
CA GLU A 41 -12.65 -12.34 -28.38
C GLU A 41 -12.52 -11.37 -29.57
N LYS A 42 -11.42 -11.46 -30.30
CA LYS A 42 -11.07 -10.59 -31.44
C LYS A 42 -11.02 -9.10 -31.12
N LYS A 43 -10.75 -8.78 -29.85
CA LYS A 43 -10.57 -7.43 -29.31
C LYS A 43 -9.20 -7.28 -28.70
N SER A 44 -8.71 -6.04 -28.59
CA SER A 44 -7.43 -5.79 -27.90
C SER A 44 -7.50 -6.19 -26.45
N ALA A 45 -6.36 -6.58 -25.87
CA ALA A 45 -6.25 -6.84 -24.45
C ALA A 45 -6.62 -5.60 -23.61
N VAL A 46 -6.28 -4.40 -24.08
CA VAL A 46 -6.70 -3.12 -23.46
C VAL A 46 -8.22 -3.05 -23.35
N GLU A 47 -8.94 -3.28 -24.44
CA GLU A 47 -10.41 -3.21 -24.42
C GLU A 47 -11.02 -4.27 -23.50
N LEU A 48 -10.48 -5.48 -23.47
CA LEU A 48 -10.95 -6.54 -22.57
C LEU A 48 -10.78 -6.17 -21.10
N VAL A 49 -9.62 -5.62 -20.74
CA VAL A 49 -9.35 -5.17 -19.36
C VAL A 49 -10.30 -4.07 -18.92
N LEU A 50 -10.70 -3.18 -19.84
CA LEU A 50 -11.55 -2.03 -19.54
C LEU A 50 -13.05 -2.32 -19.64
N THR A 51 -13.46 -3.42 -20.26
CA THR A 51 -14.88 -3.69 -20.52
C THR A 51 -15.39 -4.99 -19.92
N LYS A 52 -14.52 -5.93 -19.57
CA LYS A 52 -14.94 -7.23 -19.02
C LYS A 52 -14.54 -7.38 -17.56
N LEU A 53 -15.46 -7.92 -16.77
CA LEU A 53 -15.18 -8.33 -15.40
C LEU A 53 -14.27 -9.57 -15.41
N HIS A 54 -13.29 -9.60 -14.52
CA HIS A 54 -12.32 -10.69 -14.33
C HIS A 54 -11.44 -10.99 -15.57
N ALA A 55 -11.42 -10.08 -16.54
CA ALA A 55 -10.58 -10.26 -17.72
C ALA A 55 -9.09 -9.97 -17.46
N GLY A 56 -8.82 -9.17 -16.45
CA GLY A 56 -7.46 -8.70 -16.20
C GLY A 56 -6.50 -9.80 -15.79
N GLY A 57 -6.85 -10.65 -14.84
CA GLY A 57 -5.95 -11.67 -14.28
C GLY A 57 -4.51 -11.19 -14.17
N LYS A 58 -4.31 -9.88 -14.00
CA LYS A 58 -3.07 -9.16 -14.25
C LYS A 58 -2.43 -9.55 -15.59
N PHE A 59 -3.27 -9.44 -16.64
CA PHE A 59 -2.88 -9.53 -18.04
C PHE A 59 -2.41 -10.91 -18.50
N GLY A 60 -3.11 -11.96 -18.07
CA GLY A 60 -2.93 -13.29 -18.65
C GLY A 60 -1.91 -14.20 -17.97
N GLY A 61 -1.74 -14.00 -16.69
CA GLY A 61 -0.99 -14.93 -15.87
C GLY A 61 0.53 -14.79 -15.95
N GLY A 62 1.18 -14.82 -14.82
CA GLY A 62 2.64 -14.78 -14.70
C GLY A 62 3.23 -13.40 -14.60
N GLY A 63 2.43 -12.34 -14.69
CA GLY A 63 2.92 -10.97 -14.60
C GLY A 63 3.19 -10.50 -13.19
N TYR A 64 2.37 -10.92 -12.23
CA TYR A 64 2.43 -10.42 -10.86
C TYR A 64 2.36 -11.55 -9.83
N LYS A 65 3.44 -11.71 -9.05
CA LYS A 65 3.45 -12.57 -7.86
C LYS A 65 2.70 -11.92 -6.70
N ILE A 66 2.85 -10.61 -6.56
CA ILE A 66 2.26 -9.80 -5.49
C ILE A 66 1.44 -8.71 -6.14
N SER A 67 0.17 -8.58 -5.77
CA SER A 67 -0.76 -7.62 -6.35
C SER A 67 -1.90 -7.28 -5.38
N GLY A 68 -2.35 -6.03 -5.40
CA GLY A 68 -3.58 -5.60 -4.75
C GLY A 68 -4.85 -5.91 -5.56
N GLY A 69 -4.72 -6.10 -6.87
CA GLY A 69 -5.82 -6.35 -7.79
C GLY A 69 -6.13 -7.83 -7.94
N LEU A 70 -7.01 -8.37 -7.11
CA LEU A 70 -7.29 -9.80 -7.04
C LEU A 70 -8.43 -10.27 -7.92
N HIS A 71 -9.41 -9.39 -8.18
CA HIS A 71 -10.67 -9.78 -8.82
C HIS A 71 -10.76 -9.40 -10.30
N GLY A 72 -9.72 -8.71 -10.83
CA GLY A 72 -9.69 -8.30 -12.23
C GLY A 72 -10.80 -7.32 -12.65
N VAL A 73 -11.30 -6.53 -11.69
CA VAL A 73 -12.44 -5.63 -11.93
C VAL A 73 -12.09 -4.14 -11.84
N GLY A 74 -10.90 -3.77 -11.35
CA GLY A 74 -10.56 -2.38 -11.05
C GLY A 74 -10.79 -1.42 -12.21
N LEU A 75 -10.15 -1.64 -13.35
CA LEU A 75 -10.28 -0.76 -14.52
C LEU A 75 -11.66 -0.82 -15.16
N SER A 76 -12.28 -2.00 -15.25
CA SER A 76 -13.62 -2.13 -15.82
C SER A 76 -14.68 -1.41 -14.99
N VAL A 77 -14.54 -1.44 -13.67
CA VAL A 77 -15.43 -0.69 -12.76
C VAL A 77 -15.22 0.82 -12.91
N VAL A 78 -13.99 1.30 -12.93
CA VAL A 78 -13.70 2.73 -13.14
C VAL A 78 -14.32 3.19 -14.48
N ASN A 79 -14.14 2.41 -15.54
CA ASN A 79 -14.71 2.72 -16.84
C ASN A 79 -16.24 2.79 -16.80
N ALA A 80 -16.90 1.80 -16.21
CA ALA A 80 -18.37 1.78 -16.10
C ALA A 80 -18.93 2.94 -15.29
N LEU A 81 -18.18 3.44 -14.30
CA LEU A 81 -18.58 4.56 -13.42
C LEU A 81 -18.14 5.93 -13.93
N SER A 82 -17.56 6.01 -15.11
CA SER A 82 -17.06 7.24 -15.71
C SER A 82 -17.93 7.70 -16.87
N GLU A 83 -18.24 8.99 -16.93
CA GLU A 83 -18.91 9.62 -18.07
C GLU A 83 -18.11 9.40 -19.35
N TRP A 84 -16.79 9.63 -19.25
CA TRP A 84 -15.85 9.26 -20.31
C TRP A 84 -14.54 8.81 -19.69
N LEU A 85 -13.80 8.00 -20.43
CA LEU A 85 -12.47 7.52 -20.07
C LEU A 85 -11.62 7.43 -21.33
N GLU A 86 -10.37 7.84 -21.21
CA GLU A 86 -9.35 7.68 -22.25
C GLU A 86 -8.21 6.85 -21.70
N VAL A 87 -7.76 5.88 -22.47
CA VAL A 87 -6.54 5.13 -22.17
C VAL A 87 -5.50 5.38 -23.25
N ASP A 88 -4.31 5.72 -22.80
CA ASP A 88 -3.11 5.82 -23.62
C ASP A 88 -2.12 4.74 -23.18
N VAL A 89 -1.56 4.01 -24.14
CA VAL A 89 -0.54 2.99 -23.87
C VAL A 89 0.64 3.24 -24.79
N TRP A 90 1.83 3.29 -24.21
CA TRP A 90 3.09 3.37 -24.92
C TRP A 90 3.80 2.03 -24.80
N GLN A 91 3.94 1.35 -25.92
CA GLN A 91 4.47 0.00 -25.96
C GLN A 91 4.94 -0.35 -27.37
N ASP A 92 6.02 -1.12 -27.48
CA ASP A 92 6.55 -1.60 -28.77
C ASP A 92 6.83 -0.49 -29.78
N GLY A 93 7.33 0.67 -29.31
CA GLY A 93 7.64 1.81 -30.17
C GLY A 93 6.43 2.60 -30.67
N LYS A 94 5.24 2.33 -30.15
CA LYS A 94 3.98 2.94 -30.59
C LYS A 94 3.19 3.52 -29.43
N HIS A 95 2.43 4.59 -29.75
CA HIS A 95 1.45 5.17 -28.85
C HIS A 95 0.05 4.74 -29.31
N PHE A 96 -0.63 3.99 -28.44
CA PHE A 96 -2.00 3.51 -28.67
C PHE A 96 -2.99 4.35 -27.86
N LYS A 97 -4.19 4.54 -28.38
CA LYS A 97 -5.26 5.27 -27.68
C LYS A 97 -6.63 4.64 -27.95
N GLN A 98 -7.46 4.62 -26.91
CA GLN A 98 -8.88 4.26 -27.01
C GLN A 98 -9.71 5.14 -26.07
N ILE A 99 -10.92 5.47 -26.50
CA ILE A 99 -11.86 6.35 -25.79
C ILE A 99 -13.14 5.57 -25.51
N TYR A 100 -13.70 5.78 -24.33
CA TYR A 100 -14.94 5.16 -23.86
C TYR A 100 -15.92 6.22 -23.37
N ASN A 101 -17.22 6.00 -23.62
CA ASN A 101 -18.29 6.78 -23.01
C ASN A 101 -19.18 5.83 -22.20
N ARG A 102 -19.29 6.07 -20.90
CA ARG A 102 -20.02 5.23 -19.95
C ARG A 102 -19.73 3.75 -20.13
N GLY A 103 -18.45 3.43 -20.24
CA GLY A 103 -17.96 2.06 -20.40
C GLY A 103 -17.99 1.51 -21.83
N VAL A 104 -18.55 2.22 -22.80
CA VAL A 104 -18.69 1.76 -24.18
C VAL A 104 -17.55 2.31 -25.03
N PRO A 105 -16.75 1.45 -25.69
CA PRO A 105 -15.68 1.92 -26.59
C PRO A 105 -16.29 2.67 -27.77
N GLN A 106 -15.72 3.83 -28.09
CA GLN A 106 -16.19 4.67 -29.20
C GLN A 106 -15.54 4.29 -30.53
N ARG A 107 -14.44 3.58 -30.46
CA ARG A 107 -13.68 3.03 -31.58
C ARG A 107 -12.76 1.92 -31.09
N ASP A 108 -12.14 1.19 -31.99
CA ASP A 108 -11.10 0.21 -31.64
C ASP A 108 -9.83 0.92 -31.15
N LEU A 109 -9.01 0.20 -30.41
CA LEU A 109 -7.68 0.66 -30.03
C LEU A 109 -6.89 0.99 -31.30
N ALA A 110 -6.37 2.20 -31.37
CA ALA A 110 -5.68 2.69 -32.56
C ALA A 110 -4.29 3.21 -32.22
N VAL A 111 -3.36 3.02 -33.15
CA VAL A 111 -2.03 3.66 -33.09
C VAL A 111 -2.20 5.12 -33.49
N VAL A 112 -1.80 6.04 -32.59
CA VAL A 112 -1.90 7.48 -32.82
C VAL A 112 -0.55 8.18 -32.94
N GLY A 113 0.55 7.44 -32.76
CA GLY A 113 1.89 7.99 -32.88
C GLY A 113 2.96 6.95 -32.62
N GLU A 114 4.19 7.42 -32.63
CA GLU A 114 5.37 6.64 -32.23
C GLU A 114 5.71 6.90 -30.76
N ALA A 115 6.48 6.02 -30.15
CA ALA A 115 6.94 6.16 -28.78
C ALA A 115 8.37 5.64 -28.60
N ASP A 116 9.12 6.30 -27.72
CA ASP A 116 10.47 5.91 -27.31
C ASP A 116 10.53 5.38 -25.86
N HIS A 117 9.38 5.19 -25.25
CA HIS A 117 9.21 4.74 -23.86
C HIS A 117 8.02 3.80 -23.74
N THR A 118 7.84 3.24 -22.53
CA THR A 118 6.66 2.45 -22.20
C THR A 118 5.88 3.10 -21.07
N GLY A 119 4.61 2.78 -20.98
CA GLY A 119 3.76 3.25 -19.90
C GLY A 119 2.29 3.17 -20.22
N THR A 120 1.49 3.55 -19.23
CA THR A 120 0.03 3.62 -19.34
C THR A 120 -0.44 4.94 -18.73
N LYS A 121 -1.40 5.58 -19.38
CA LYS A 121 -2.13 6.74 -18.84
C LYS A 121 -3.62 6.49 -18.94
N VAL A 122 -4.30 6.58 -17.82
CA VAL A 122 -5.77 6.51 -17.77
C VAL A 122 -6.29 7.86 -17.31
N THR A 123 -7.16 8.47 -18.10
CA THR A 123 -7.83 9.73 -17.76
C THR A 123 -9.32 9.48 -17.72
N PHE A 124 -9.99 9.88 -16.65
CA PHE A 124 -11.40 9.61 -16.49
C PHE A 124 -12.16 10.75 -15.83
N MET A 125 -13.43 10.88 -16.16
CA MET A 125 -14.37 11.81 -15.55
C MET A 125 -15.44 11.00 -14.83
N PRO A 126 -15.56 11.11 -13.50
CA PRO A 126 -16.65 10.44 -12.77
C PRO A 126 -18.01 10.84 -13.33
N ASP A 127 -18.93 9.86 -13.41
CA ASP A 127 -20.26 10.08 -13.96
C ASP A 127 -21.16 10.76 -12.93
N ASP A 128 -21.61 11.98 -13.22
CA ASP A 128 -22.50 12.76 -12.35
C ASP A 128 -23.94 12.21 -12.27
N GLU A 129 -24.32 11.32 -13.17
CA GLU A 129 -25.57 10.58 -13.08
C GLU A 129 -25.52 9.45 -12.06
N ILE A 130 -24.31 9.02 -11.66
CA ILE A 130 -24.08 7.93 -10.71
C ILE A 130 -23.66 8.46 -9.35
N PHE A 131 -22.73 9.40 -9.30
CA PHE A 131 -22.18 9.95 -8.07
C PHE A 131 -22.88 11.26 -7.65
N GLU A 132 -23.13 11.41 -6.37
CA GLU A 132 -23.69 12.65 -5.81
C GLU A 132 -22.71 13.83 -5.94
N THR A 133 -21.43 13.54 -5.83
CA THR A 133 -20.35 14.52 -6.07
C THR A 133 -19.28 13.92 -6.98
N THR A 134 -18.82 14.71 -7.93
CA THR A 134 -17.75 14.34 -8.87
C THR A 134 -16.51 15.22 -8.70
N THR A 135 -16.50 16.07 -7.67
CA THR A 135 -15.37 16.94 -7.34
C THR A 135 -14.34 16.17 -6.51
N PHE A 136 -13.14 16.03 -7.02
CA PHE A 136 -12.05 15.40 -6.30
C PHE A 136 -11.50 16.32 -5.19
N ASP A 137 -11.29 15.73 -4.01
CA ASP A 137 -10.56 16.36 -2.91
C ASP A 137 -9.09 16.02 -3.02
N PHE A 138 -8.28 17.01 -3.42
CA PHE A 138 -6.85 16.80 -3.65
C PHE A 138 -6.10 16.40 -2.37
N ASP A 139 -6.48 16.94 -1.21
CA ASP A 139 -5.83 16.60 0.05
C ASP A 139 -6.03 15.15 0.44
N VAL A 140 -7.21 14.60 0.20
CA VAL A 140 -7.51 13.17 0.42
C VAL A 140 -6.68 12.30 -0.52
N ILE A 141 -6.64 12.65 -1.80
CA ILE A 141 -5.84 11.92 -2.80
C ILE A 141 -4.36 11.97 -2.44
N LYS A 142 -3.84 13.16 -2.13
CA LYS A 142 -2.44 13.36 -1.75
C LYS A 142 -2.06 12.56 -0.51
N GLY A 143 -2.94 12.51 0.49
CA GLY A 143 -2.74 11.70 1.70
C GLY A 143 -2.57 10.22 1.39
N ARG A 144 -3.41 9.67 0.51
CA ARG A 144 -3.30 8.27 0.07
C ARG A 144 -2.03 8.02 -0.76
N LEU A 145 -1.69 8.93 -1.65
CA LEU A 145 -0.46 8.82 -2.44
C LEU A 145 0.79 8.88 -1.57
N ARG A 146 0.77 9.69 -0.51
CA ARG A 146 1.85 9.75 0.47
C ARG A 146 2.07 8.41 1.17
N GLU A 147 0.99 7.77 1.62
CA GLU A 147 1.07 6.42 2.20
C GLU A 147 1.71 5.43 1.22
N LEU A 148 1.27 5.43 -0.03
CA LEU A 148 1.82 4.55 -1.07
C LEU A 148 3.31 4.81 -1.32
N ALA A 149 3.75 6.06 -1.27
CA ALA A 149 5.16 6.41 -1.42
C ALA A 149 6.01 5.93 -0.23
N PHE A 150 5.49 6.00 0.99
CA PHE A 150 6.16 5.43 2.16
C PHE A 150 6.25 3.90 2.09
N LEU A 151 5.19 3.25 1.63
CA LEU A 151 5.11 1.79 1.54
C LEU A 151 5.98 1.20 0.43
N ASN A 152 6.34 2.01 -0.56
CA ASN A 152 7.13 1.60 -1.72
C ASN A 152 8.40 2.45 -1.81
N LYS A 153 9.36 2.12 -0.95
CA LYS A 153 10.64 2.80 -0.86
C LYS A 153 11.27 3.02 -2.23
N GLY A 154 11.62 4.26 -2.53
CA GLY A 154 12.28 4.62 -3.78
C GLY A 154 11.34 5.01 -4.92
N ILE A 155 10.05 4.73 -4.84
CA ILE A 155 9.10 5.18 -5.86
C ILE A 155 8.95 6.70 -5.84
N VAL A 156 8.78 7.31 -7.01
CA VAL A 156 8.44 8.72 -7.16
C VAL A 156 6.97 8.83 -7.54
N ILE A 157 6.19 9.52 -6.72
CA ILE A 157 4.79 9.83 -7.04
C ILE A 157 4.66 11.35 -7.13
N MET A 158 4.25 11.84 -8.29
CA MET A 158 3.93 13.24 -8.51
C MET A 158 2.42 13.44 -8.32
N ALA A 159 2.04 14.31 -7.42
CA ALA A 159 0.65 14.69 -7.19
C ALA A 159 0.45 16.13 -7.66
N ILE A 160 -0.41 16.33 -8.65
CA ILE A 160 -0.61 17.62 -9.31
C ILE A 160 -2.09 17.97 -9.32
N ASP A 161 -2.42 19.17 -8.87
CA ASP A 161 -3.75 19.75 -8.99
C ASP A 161 -3.70 20.97 -9.91
N HIS A 162 -4.11 20.79 -11.17
CA HIS A 162 -4.11 21.85 -12.16
C HIS A 162 -5.18 22.92 -11.91
N ARG A 163 -6.17 22.62 -11.07
CA ARG A 163 -7.21 23.60 -10.72
C ARG A 163 -6.66 24.76 -9.89
N ASN A 164 -5.64 24.47 -9.07
CA ASN A 164 -5.01 25.43 -8.15
C ASN A 164 -3.51 25.62 -8.39
N ASP A 165 -2.96 25.06 -9.47
CA ASP A 165 -1.54 25.09 -9.81
C ASP A 165 -0.64 24.61 -8.66
N THR A 166 -1.06 23.53 -7.97
CA THR A 166 -0.29 22.93 -6.90
C THR A 166 0.34 21.61 -7.36
N GLU A 167 1.57 21.38 -6.91
CA GLU A 167 2.33 20.18 -7.25
C GLU A 167 3.14 19.72 -6.04
N GLU A 168 3.16 18.43 -5.78
CA GLU A 168 3.98 17.84 -4.72
C GLU A 168 4.65 16.55 -5.19
N LYS A 169 5.95 16.44 -4.97
CA LYS A 169 6.72 15.24 -5.21
C LYS A 169 6.77 14.41 -3.95
N LEU A 170 6.22 13.21 -4.00
CA LEU A 170 6.20 12.25 -2.90
C LEU A 170 7.24 11.16 -3.17
N HIS A 171 8.32 11.20 -2.40
CA HIS A 171 9.45 10.29 -2.56
C HIS A 171 10.15 10.13 -1.21
N TYR A 172 10.22 8.91 -0.70
CA TYR A 172 10.72 8.63 0.64
C TYR A 172 11.73 7.46 0.62
N GLU A 173 13.00 7.80 0.65
CA GLU A 173 14.10 6.82 0.68
C GLU A 173 14.12 5.99 1.97
N GLY A 174 13.62 6.54 3.07
CA GLY A 174 13.51 5.84 4.36
C GLY A 174 12.33 4.89 4.47
N GLY A 175 11.42 4.88 3.50
CA GLY A 175 10.27 3.97 3.51
C GLY A 175 9.40 4.09 4.75
N ILE A 176 8.98 2.96 5.33
CA ILE A 176 8.08 2.96 6.50
C ILE A 176 8.74 3.46 7.78
N VAL A 177 10.06 3.42 7.89
CA VAL A 177 10.78 4.06 9.01
C VAL A 177 10.51 5.55 9.01
N GLU A 178 10.63 6.20 7.87
CA GLU A 178 10.34 7.62 7.70
C GLU A 178 8.87 7.94 7.94
N PHE A 179 7.97 7.02 7.59
CA PHE A 179 6.54 7.13 7.89
C PHE A 179 6.29 7.21 9.41
N VAL A 180 6.90 6.31 10.19
CA VAL A 180 6.81 6.32 11.66
C VAL A 180 7.42 7.61 12.23
N GLU A 181 8.57 8.03 11.73
CA GLU A 181 9.21 9.28 12.17
C GLU A 181 8.30 10.50 11.93
N GLN A 182 7.64 10.55 10.79
CA GLN A 182 6.68 11.62 10.48
C GLN A 182 5.48 11.64 11.42
N MET A 183 4.93 10.46 11.75
CA MET A 183 3.81 10.36 12.69
C MET A 183 4.20 10.81 14.11
N ASN A 184 5.47 10.65 14.47
CA ASN A 184 5.98 11.03 15.79
C ASN A 184 6.66 12.41 15.81
N LYS A 185 6.62 13.16 14.74
CA LYS A 185 7.35 14.45 14.57
C LYS A 185 7.15 15.45 15.72
N ASN A 186 5.95 15.51 16.28
CA ASN A 186 5.60 16.44 17.36
C ASN A 186 5.42 15.76 18.72
N LYS A 187 6.02 14.58 18.92
CA LYS A 187 5.91 13.78 20.12
C LYS A 187 7.31 13.48 20.68
N GLU A 188 7.41 13.36 21.99
CA GLU A 188 8.64 12.88 22.61
C GLU A 188 8.73 11.37 22.46
N VAL A 189 9.81 10.90 21.86
CA VAL A 189 10.04 9.48 21.60
C VAL A 189 10.87 8.85 22.72
N VAL A 190 10.58 7.61 23.04
CA VAL A 190 11.27 6.84 24.08
C VAL A 190 12.70 6.50 23.65
N PHE A 191 12.90 6.27 22.36
CA PHE A 191 14.22 6.07 21.75
C PHE A 191 14.28 6.72 20.37
N PRO A 192 15.48 7.15 19.91
CA PRO A 192 15.60 8.13 18.82
C PRO A 192 15.24 7.63 17.44
N LYS A 193 15.31 6.32 17.20
CA LYS A 193 15.02 5.73 15.88
C LYS A 193 13.97 4.64 15.97
N PRO A 194 13.04 4.54 15.01
CA PRO A 194 12.12 3.42 14.94
C PRO A 194 12.88 2.08 14.83
N ILE A 195 12.32 1.05 15.45
CA ILE A 195 12.77 -0.32 15.26
C ILE A 195 12.26 -0.76 13.90
N TYR A 196 13.14 -1.30 13.08
CA TYR A 196 12.83 -1.76 11.72
C TYR A 196 13.13 -3.24 11.54
N ILE A 197 12.16 -3.96 11.02
CA ILE A 197 12.25 -5.39 10.74
C ILE A 197 11.85 -5.63 9.29
N ASP A 198 12.71 -6.29 8.55
CA ASP A 198 12.49 -6.65 7.15
C ASP A 198 12.88 -8.11 6.94
N THR A 199 11.90 -8.93 6.59
CA THR A 199 12.09 -10.38 6.41
C THR A 199 11.36 -10.85 5.16
N SER A 200 12.05 -11.61 4.33
CA SER A 200 11.50 -12.25 3.14
C SER A 200 11.52 -13.77 3.28
N THR A 201 10.43 -14.40 2.88
CA THR A 201 10.34 -15.85 2.66
C THR A 201 9.98 -16.10 1.20
N ASN A 202 9.89 -17.36 0.77
CA ASN A 202 9.59 -17.70 -0.63
C ASN A 202 8.23 -17.17 -1.12
N ASN A 203 7.28 -16.94 -0.22
CA ASN A 203 5.90 -16.61 -0.56
C ASN A 203 5.44 -15.25 -0.01
N CYS A 204 6.21 -14.60 0.85
CA CYS A 204 5.80 -13.35 1.45
C CYS A 204 6.98 -12.51 1.95
N GLU A 205 6.72 -11.21 2.02
CA GLU A 205 7.62 -10.23 2.61
C GLU A 205 6.93 -9.58 3.80
N VAL A 206 7.67 -9.36 4.89
CA VAL A 206 7.19 -8.68 6.08
C VAL A 206 8.10 -7.50 6.37
N GLU A 207 7.53 -6.31 6.40
CA GLU A 207 8.18 -5.09 6.84
C GLU A 207 7.42 -4.50 8.02
N VAL A 208 8.11 -4.20 9.09
CA VAL A 208 7.53 -3.56 10.27
C VAL A 208 8.46 -2.45 10.75
N ALA A 209 7.90 -1.28 11.01
CA ALA A 209 8.59 -0.19 11.68
C ALA A 209 7.73 0.27 12.86
N PHE A 210 8.34 0.46 14.02
CA PHE A 210 7.61 0.92 15.19
C PHE A 210 8.49 1.67 16.17
N GLN A 211 7.86 2.55 16.95
CA GLN A 211 8.51 3.40 17.94
C GLN A 211 7.50 3.68 19.06
N TYR A 212 8.00 4.00 20.23
CA TYR A 212 7.18 4.43 21.36
C TYR A 212 7.38 5.92 21.64
N ASN A 213 6.31 6.58 22.01
CA ASN A 213 6.30 7.99 22.41
C ASN A 213 5.62 8.18 23.77
N ASP A 214 5.61 9.40 24.26
CA ASP A 214 5.09 9.78 25.58
C ASP A 214 3.56 9.85 25.65
N SER A 215 2.85 9.63 24.55
CA SER A 215 1.38 9.65 24.53
C SER A 215 0.76 8.37 25.11
N TYR A 216 -0.55 8.42 25.34
CA TYR A 216 -1.31 7.27 25.81
C TYR A 216 -1.98 6.49 24.66
N ASN A 217 -1.94 7.04 23.47
CA ASN A 217 -2.64 6.49 22.32
C ASN A 217 -1.76 5.54 21.50
N GLU A 218 -2.40 4.52 20.97
CA GLU A 218 -1.83 3.62 19.97
C GLU A 218 -2.19 4.11 18.56
N ILE A 219 -1.21 4.17 17.67
CA ILE A 219 -1.42 4.44 16.25
C ILE A 219 -0.74 3.32 15.48
N ILE A 220 -1.54 2.44 14.88
CA ILE A 220 -1.04 1.34 14.05
C ILE A 220 -1.69 1.42 12.67
N HIS A 221 -0.88 1.45 11.62
CA HIS A 221 -1.32 1.31 10.25
C HIS A 221 -0.87 -0.05 9.73
N ALA A 222 -1.83 -0.88 9.30
CA ALA A 222 -1.57 -2.21 8.77
C ALA A 222 -1.95 -2.28 7.29
N TYR A 223 -1.07 -2.90 6.49
CA TYR A 223 -1.22 -3.00 5.04
C TYR A 223 -0.96 -4.43 4.57
N ALA A 224 -1.68 -4.84 3.55
CA ALA A 224 -1.44 -6.08 2.82
C ALA A 224 -1.46 -5.77 1.33
N ASN A 225 -0.37 -6.06 0.63
CA ASN A 225 -0.17 -5.71 -0.79
C ASN A 225 -0.49 -4.23 -1.08
N ASN A 226 -0.01 -3.33 -0.22
CA ASN A 226 -0.21 -1.87 -0.24
C ASN A 226 -1.65 -1.41 0.02
N ILE A 227 -2.54 -2.29 0.40
CA ILE A 227 -3.92 -1.97 0.73
C ILE A 227 -4.03 -1.75 2.24
N ASN A 228 -4.61 -0.61 2.63
CA ASN A 228 -4.86 -0.30 4.04
C ASN A 228 -5.93 -1.25 4.60
N THR A 229 -5.51 -2.15 5.49
CA THR A 229 -6.42 -3.07 6.18
C THR A 229 -6.90 -2.41 7.48
N GLU A 230 -7.88 -1.51 7.36
CA GLU A 230 -8.38 -0.72 8.49
C GLU A 230 -8.93 -1.57 9.64
N GLU A 231 -9.50 -2.72 9.32
CA GLU A 231 -10.00 -3.70 10.30
C GLU A 231 -8.93 -4.69 10.76
N GLY A 232 -7.69 -4.50 10.32
CA GLY A 232 -6.56 -5.35 10.70
C GLY A 232 -6.54 -6.69 10.00
N GLY A 233 -6.37 -7.74 10.79
CA GLY A 233 -6.29 -9.11 10.31
C GLY A 233 -5.14 -9.88 10.93
N THR A 234 -4.80 -11.02 10.33
CA THR A 234 -3.83 -11.96 10.89
C THR A 234 -2.41 -11.39 11.01
N HIS A 235 -2.00 -10.52 10.10
CA HIS A 235 -0.69 -9.86 10.16
C HIS A 235 -0.57 -8.92 11.37
N LEU A 236 -1.59 -8.10 11.62
CA LEU A 236 -1.62 -7.20 12.77
C LEU A 236 -1.71 -7.99 14.08
N GLU A 237 -2.49 -9.05 14.11
CA GLU A 237 -2.62 -9.92 15.27
C GLU A 237 -1.28 -10.59 15.61
N GLY A 238 -0.55 -11.08 14.60
CA GLY A 238 0.80 -11.64 14.77
C GLY A 238 1.77 -10.62 15.35
N PHE A 239 1.73 -9.39 14.88
CA PHE A 239 2.53 -8.29 15.41
C PHE A 239 2.23 -8.02 16.89
N ARG A 240 0.96 -7.88 17.25
CA ARG A 240 0.55 -7.61 18.65
C ARG A 240 0.96 -8.74 19.60
N LYS A 241 0.78 -9.98 19.19
CA LYS A 241 1.20 -11.15 19.99
C LYS A 241 2.70 -11.17 20.21
N ALA A 242 3.48 -10.89 19.16
CA ALA A 242 4.95 -10.85 19.26
C ALA A 242 5.43 -9.75 20.21
N LEU A 243 4.86 -8.55 20.11
CA LEU A 243 5.21 -7.45 21.01
C LEU A 243 4.99 -7.83 22.47
N THR A 244 3.82 -8.34 22.80
CA THR A 244 3.46 -8.71 24.17
C THR A 244 4.39 -9.78 24.72
N LYS A 245 4.68 -10.80 23.93
CA LYS A 245 5.60 -11.86 24.31
C LYS A 245 7.01 -11.34 24.56
N VAL A 246 7.57 -10.61 23.62
CA VAL A 246 8.95 -10.13 23.71
C VAL A 246 9.14 -9.18 24.88
N VAL A 247 8.20 -8.23 25.10
CA VAL A 247 8.30 -7.29 26.23
C VAL A 247 8.22 -8.01 27.57
N ASN A 248 7.32 -8.99 27.72
CA ASN A 248 7.25 -9.80 28.94
C ASN A 248 8.52 -10.62 29.16
N ASP A 249 9.01 -11.31 28.14
CA ASP A 249 10.22 -12.14 28.23
C ASP A 249 11.44 -11.31 28.65
N TYR A 250 11.63 -10.14 28.05
CA TYR A 250 12.72 -9.23 28.39
C TYR A 250 12.53 -8.56 29.75
N GLY A 251 11.29 -8.23 30.12
CA GLY A 251 10.99 -7.71 31.46
C GLY A 251 11.41 -8.66 32.57
N HIS A 252 11.17 -9.95 32.39
CA HIS A 252 11.61 -11.01 33.29
C HIS A 252 13.14 -11.21 33.24
N LYS A 253 13.71 -11.28 32.03
CA LYS A 253 15.15 -11.46 31.82
C LYS A 253 15.98 -10.35 32.51
N LEU A 254 15.54 -9.13 32.41
CA LEU A 254 16.18 -7.96 33.03
C LEU A 254 15.80 -7.77 34.50
N LYS A 255 14.98 -8.64 35.05
CA LYS A 255 14.47 -8.58 36.43
C LYS A 255 13.72 -7.28 36.78
N ILE A 256 13.14 -6.65 35.76
CA ILE A 256 12.25 -5.49 35.92
C ILE A 256 10.85 -5.96 36.29
N LEU A 257 10.39 -7.04 35.69
CA LEU A 257 9.18 -7.76 36.08
C LEU A 257 9.50 -8.88 37.05
N LYS A 258 8.68 -9.02 38.08
CA LYS A 258 8.75 -10.16 39.01
C LYS A 258 8.24 -11.42 38.31
N GLU A 259 8.60 -12.58 38.87
CA GLU A 259 8.29 -13.89 38.27
C GLU A 259 6.79 -14.08 37.93
N ASN A 260 5.91 -13.55 38.76
CA ASN A 260 4.46 -13.67 38.57
C ASN A 260 3.81 -12.45 37.89
N ASP A 261 4.58 -11.42 37.57
CA ASP A 261 4.04 -10.23 36.91
C ASP A 261 3.92 -10.47 35.40
N LYS A 262 2.83 -10.00 34.82
CA LYS A 262 2.57 -10.10 33.40
C LYS A 262 1.93 -8.81 32.88
N LEU A 263 2.50 -8.25 31.84
CA LEU A 263 1.93 -7.11 31.09
C LEU A 263 0.91 -7.63 30.08
N SER A 264 -0.21 -6.91 29.98
CA SER A 264 -1.22 -7.19 28.96
C SER A 264 -0.82 -6.65 27.59
N SER A 265 -1.51 -7.06 26.56
CA SER A 265 -1.32 -6.49 25.22
C SER A 265 -1.58 -4.98 25.19
N ASP A 266 -2.57 -4.50 25.92
CA ASP A 266 -2.87 -3.07 26.00
C ASP A 266 -1.77 -2.28 26.68
N ASP A 267 -1.19 -2.81 27.77
CA ASP A 267 -0.06 -2.18 28.45
C ASP A 267 1.15 -1.99 27.54
N VAL A 268 1.43 -3.00 26.70
CA VAL A 268 2.57 -3.02 25.79
C VAL A 268 2.37 -2.08 24.59
N ARG A 269 1.13 -1.74 24.25
CA ARG A 269 0.79 -0.93 23.08
C ARG A 269 0.54 0.54 23.40
N GLU A 270 0.52 0.94 24.66
CA GLU A 270 0.36 2.35 25.03
C GLU A 270 1.52 3.19 24.49
N GLY A 271 1.20 4.24 23.74
CA GLY A 271 2.19 5.12 23.11
C GLY A 271 2.92 4.51 21.92
N LEU A 272 2.43 3.40 21.39
CA LEU A 272 3.01 2.73 20.22
C LEU A 272 2.58 3.43 18.93
N THR A 273 3.55 3.71 18.07
CA THR A 273 3.34 4.10 16.68
C THR A 273 3.97 3.03 15.80
N ALA A 274 3.19 2.39 14.95
CA ALA A 274 3.68 1.28 14.14
C ALA A 274 3.09 1.27 12.73
N VAL A 275 3.87 0.77 11.80
CA VAL A 275 3.45 0.41 10.45
C VAL A 275 3.81 -1.05 10.21
N VAL A 276 2.80 -1.84 9.87
CA VAL A 276 2.94 -3.26 9.53
C VAL A 276 2.57 -3.43 8.06
N SER A 277 3.50 -3.83 7.22
CA SER A 277 3.28 -4.03 5.79
C SER A 277 3.69 -5.43 5.39
N VAL A 278 2.74 -6.20 4.89
CA VAL A 278 3.01 -7.52 4.34
C VAL A 278 2.71 -7.56 2.86
N LYS A 279 3.47 -8.37 2.13
CA LYS A 279 3.27 -8.63 0.71
C LYS A 279 3.27 -10.14 0.50
N LEU A 280 2.20 -10.65 -0.10
CA LEU A 280 2.01 -12.07 -0.31
C LEU A 280 1.36 -12.34 -1.66
N SER A 281 1.62 -13.52 -2.21
CA SER A 281 1.17 -13.89 -3.56
C SER A 281 -0.31 -14.23 -3.64
N ASP A 282 -0.92 -14.64 -2.54
CA ASP A 282 -2.32 -15.07 -2.48
C ASP A 282 -3.04 -14.50 -1.25
N PRO A 283 -3.23 -13.17 -1.18
CA PRO A 283 -3.93 -12.57 -0.06
C PRO A 283 -5.41 -12.91 -0.10
N GLN A 284 -5.94 -13.28 1.06
CA GLN A 284 -7.36 -13.55 1.27
C GLN A 284 -7.95 -12.43 2.14
N PHE A 285 -8.75 -11.59 1.54
CA PHE A 285 -9.44 -10.51 2.23
C PHE A 285 -10.90 -10.87 2.49
N GLU A 286 -11.48 -10.27 3.51
CA GLU A 286 -12.91 -10.31 3.73
C GLU A 286 -13.61 -9.33 2.77
N GLY A 287 -14.03 -9.82 1.60
CA GLY A 287 -14.77 -9.06 0.59
C GLY A 287 -13.93 -8.13 -0.29
N GLN A 288 -14.60 -7.43 -1.18
CA GLN A 288 -13.98 -6.53 -2.17
C GLN A 288 -13.41 -5.26 -1.54
N THR A 289 -13.89 -4.85 -0.39
CA THR A 289 -13.38 -3.68 0.33
C THR A 289 -11.97 -3.89 0.87
N LYS A 290 -11.54 -5.15 1.03
CA LYS A 290 -10.18 -5.53 1.42
C LYS A 290 -9.71 -4.90 2.74
N THR A 291 -10.64 -4.75 3.68
CA THR A 291 -10.38 -4.08 4.96
C THR A 291 -9.72 -4.97 6.00
N LYS A 292 -9.77 -6.28 5.81
CA LYS A 292 -9.24 -7.25 6.78
C LYS A 292 -8.57 -8.43 6.09
N LEU A 293 -7.33 -8.73 6.49
CA LEU A 293 -6.59 -9.87 5.97
C LEU A 293 -6.92 -11.14 6.75
N GLY A 294 -7.26 -12.22 6.02
CA GLY A 294 -7.72 -13.48 6.60
C GLY A 294 -6.76 -14.66 6.55
N ASN A 295 -5.64 -14.56 5.83
CA ASN A 295 -4.68 -15.67 5.71
C ASN A 295 -4.16 -16.12 7.07
N SER A 296 -4.55 -17.28 7.54
CA SER A 296 -4.21 -17.77 8.89
C SER A 296 -2.70 -17.93 9.14
N TYR A 297 -1.95 -18.35 8.12
CA TYR A 297 -0.50 -18.53 8.25
C TYR A 297 0.27 -17.22 8.46
N MET A 298 -0.29 -16.09 8.07
CA MET A 298 0.36 -14.77 8.23
C MET A 298 0.53 -14.38 9.70
N LEU A 299 -0.34 -14.85 10.57
CA LEU A 299 -0.17 -14.65 12.01
C LEU A 299 1.18 -15.21 12.49
N GLY A 300 1.48 -16.46 12.15
CA GLY A 300 2.73 -17.10 12.51
C GLY A 300 3.96 -16.49 11.83
N VAL A 301 3.85 -16.13 10.56
CA VAL A 301 4.94 -15.51 9.80
C VAL A 301 5.34 -14.17 10.41
N VAL A 302 4.37 -13.29 10.69
CA VAL A 302 4.63 -11.97 11.27
C VAL A 302 5.10 -12.13 12.73
N ASN A 303 4.47 -13.00 13.51
CA ASN A 303 4.88 -13.27 14.89
C ASN A 303 6.35 -13.67 14.96
N LYS A 304 6.77 -14.62 14.12
CA LYS A 304 8.17 -15.06 14.07
C LYS A 304 9.13 -13.94 13.69
N ALA A 305 8.83 -13.20 12.63
CA ALA A 305 9.65 -12.10 12.15
C ALA A 305 9.85 -11.03 13.22
N VAL A 306 8.77 -10.61 13.87
CA VAL A 306 8.79 -9.58 14.90
C VAL A 306 9.47 -10.09 16.17
N THR A 307 9.18 -11.31 16.59
CA THR A 307 9.83 -11.91 17.77
C THR A 307 11.34 -11.95 17.60
N GLU A 308 11.83 -12.42 16.48
CA GLU A 308 13.29 -12.51 16.21
C GLU A 308 13.91 -11.10 16.08
N GLY A 309 13.33 -10.24 15.26
CA GLY A 309 13.89 -8.89 15.01
C GLY A 309 13.84 -8.00 16.24
N PHE A 310 12.74 -8.00 16.96
CA PHE A 310 12.57 -7.20 18.17
C PHE A 310 13.46 -7.70 19.31
N SER A 311 13.55 -9.00 19.50
CA SER A 311 14.46 -9.60 20.49
C SER A 311 15.92 -9.22 20.24
N THR A 312 16.36 -9.30 18.98
CA THR A 312 17.72 -8.89 18.58
C THR A 312 17.96 -7.43 18.89
N TYR A 313 17.00 -6.56 18.55
CA TYR A 313 17.12 -5.12 18.85
C TYR A 313 17.27 -4.87 20.36
N LEU A 314 16.46 -5.50 21.19
CA LEU A 314 16.50 -5.30 22.65
C LEU A 314 17.83 -5.81 23.25
N GLU A 315 18.39 -6.89 22.72
CA GLU A 315 19.71 -7.37 23.15
C GLU A 315 20.84 -6.42 22.77
N GLU A 316 20.77 -5.83 21.59
CA GLU A 316 21.76 -4.89 21.09
C GLU A 316 21.62 -3.49 21.72
N ASN A 317 20.43 -3.15 22.26
CA ASN A 317 20.11 -1.84 22.81
C ASN A 317 19.50 -1.94 24.22
N PRO A 318 20.28 -2.38 25.23
CA PRO A 318 19.74 -2.66 26.57
C PRO A 318 19.16 -1.43 27.29
N LYS A 319 19.64 -0.24 26.97
CA LYS A 319 19.09 1.02 27.52
C LYS A 319 17.68 1.24 26.98
N ASP A 320 17.50 1.14 25.68
CA ASP A 320 16.19 1.31 25.04
C ASP A 320 15.20 0.24 25.51
N ALA A 321 15.69 -1.01 25.66
CA ALA A 321 14.90 -2.11 26.20
C ALA A 321 14.36 -1.80 27.59
N ARG A 322 15.19 -1.28 28.47
CA ARG A 322 14.80 -0.91 29.84
C ARG A 322 13.75 0.21 29.85
N GLU A 323 13.97 1.27 29.07
CA GLU A 323 13.05 2.41 28.98
C GLU A 323 11.68 1.99 28.43
N LEU A 324 11.65 1.14 27.41
CA LEU A 324 10.43 0.62 26.83
C LEU A 324 9.64 -0.23 27.83
N ILE A 325 10.29 -1.15 28.53
CA ILE A 325 9.64 -2.01 29.51
C ILE A 325 9.10 -1.19 30.68
N LEU A 326 9.84 -0.19 31.16
CA LEU A 326 9.37 0.70 32.22
C LEU A 326 8.15 1.51 31.80
N LYS A 327 8.09 1.94 30.55
CA LYS A 327 6.89 2.60 30.00
C LYS A 327 5.67 1.68 30.05
N SER A 328 5.81 0.44 29.63
CA SER A 328 4.72 -0.55 29.66
C SER A 328 4.25 -0.87 31.09
N ILE A 329 5.16 -0.89 32.04
CA ILE A 329 4.82 -1.07 33.46
C ILE A 329 4.04 0.15 34.00
N THR A 330 4.43 1.33 33.57
CA THR A 330 3.71 2.55 33.95
C THR A 330 2.30 2.57 33.37
N ALA A 331 2.10 2.05 32.19
CA ALA A 331 0.79 1.91 31.55
C ALA A 331 -0.15 0.98 32.31
N GLN A 332 0.40 -0.04 32.99
CA GLN A 332 -0.37 -0.99 33.78
C GLN A 332 -0.94 -0.38 35.07
N LYS A 333 -0.35 0.67 35.58
CA LYS A 333 -0.75 1.36 36.84
C LYS A 333 -1.81 2.42 36.59
#